data_0ac292875ecbf137541bdad6562a644c
#
_entry.id   0ac292875ecbf137541bdad6562a644c
#
_cell.length_a   1.000
_cell.length_b   1.000
_cell.length_c   1.000
_cell.angle_alpha   90.00
_cell.angle_beta   90.00
_cell.angle_gamma   90.00
#
_symmetry.space_group_name_H-M   'P 1'
#
loop_
_entity.id
_entity.type
_entity.pdbx_description
1 polymer ?
#
loop_
_entity_poly.entity_id
_entity_poly.type
_entity_poly.pdbx_seq_one_letter_code
_entity_poly.pdbx_strand_id
1 'polypeptide(L)'
;MGVNKKGGLVGGFDQLRAPDAPTISVAAGGESVVVTITNPTDTGGGDITGYAVSTLTGPIEDTTFAVTVVSSGGNKYAIDGTTQGTVTLHKGHTYIFDQSDSSNSSHPLRLSTTSNGSHGGGSEYTTGVTTSGTPGSAGAFTKIVVDSGAASTLYYYCSSHSGMGGSATVKTSLQGGASGSSSPITVSSLTNGESYNVRASAINVFGQSPYSDATSIDPNNLTGQVGVFGGGNTHSAYVNTIQYINFASATSTSDFGDLNNAVETMGCAASSTRAVWGGGYTAGGRINVIDYITILTKGNATDFGDLSAVSNNNSGNSSNTRAVFALGYTNAYSNVLEYITIASTGNATDFGDQTQAKGLTAATASTTRIVFGGGTPNGSTYLNVMDYITIASTGNATDFGDLSSSKRHMGAASSNTRGVFGGGQKSGSPYFVNEMDYITIASTGNATDFGDLPSIVGTLGGTSNKTTGVFAGGRTDGSYTPTNAISQITIASTGNATDWGDLAAAIYGLGSTSNAHGGLS
;
A
#
# COMPACT_ATOMS: atom_id res chain seq x y z
N MET A 1 -24.70 68.98 38.50
CA MET A 1 -23.56 68.11 38.07
C MET A 1 -24.14 66.88 37.49
N GLY A 2 -24.12 66.80 36.16
CA GLY A 2 -24.70 65.66 35.40
C GLY A 2 -23.78 64.47 35.41
N VAL A 3 -24.30 63.33 35.81
CA VAL A 3 -23.63 62.02 35.62
C VAL A 3 -23.88 61.58 34.25
N ASN A 4 -22.85 61.59 33.36
CA ASN A 4 -22.88 61.03 32.06
C ASN A 4 -22.86 59.48 32.16
N LYS A 5 -24.03 58.87 32.02
CA LYS A 5 -24.14 57.43 31.72
C LYS A 5 -23.93 57.24 30.23
N LYS A 6 -22.74 56.93 29.84
CA LYS A 6 -22.44 56.21 28.57
C LYS A 6 -21.14 55.42 28.73
N GLY A 7 -21.26 54.26 29.27
CA GLY A 7 -20.31 53.18 29.18
C GLY A 7 -21.12 51.90 28.99
N GLY A 8 -21.67 51.73 27.79
CA GLY A 8 -22.22 50.44 27.39
C GLY A 8 -21.03 49.49 27.22
N LEU A 9 -20.89 48.51 28.11
CA LEU A 9 -20.17 47.31 27.79
C LEU A 9 -20.92 46.65 26.62
N VAL A 10 -20.42 46.87 25.40
CA VAL A 10 -20.75 46.05 24.23
C VAL A 10 -19.61 45.06 24.10
N GLY A 11 -19.68 44.03 24.86
CA GLY A 11 -18.96 42.79 24.75
C GLY A 11 -19.81 41.78 25.49
N GLY A 12 -20.38 40.83 24.76
CA GLY A 12 -20.95 39.65 25.41
C GLY A 12 -19.90 39.13 26.38
N PHE A 13 -20.30 38.83 27.61
CA PHE A 13 -19.46 38.06 28.51
C PHE A 13 -19.26 36.71 27.80
N ASP A 14 -18.07 36.47 27.23
CA ASP A 14 -17.68 35.13 26.85
C ASP A 14 -17.77 34.28 28.09
N GLN A 15 -18.78 33.41 28.15
CA GLN A 15 -18.92 32.52 29.29
C GLN A 15 -17.68 31.62 29.29
N LEU A 16 -16.92 31.67 30.39
CA LEU A 16 -15.81 30.79 30.63
C LEU A 16 -16.32 29.35 30.57
N ARG A 17 -15.90 28.60 29.58
CA ARG A 17 -16.39 27.24 29.25
C ARG A 17 -15.32 26.40 28.56
N ALA A 18 -15.60 25.12 28.40
CA ALA A 18 -14.80 24.26 27.52
C ALA A 18 -14.75 24.84 26.09
N PRO A 19 -13.70 24.56 25.32
CA PRO A 19 -13.58 25.01 23.95
C PRO A 19 -14.67 24.42 23.04
N ASP A 20 -14.84 24.97 21.85
CA ASP A 20 -15.58 24.31 20.79
C ASP A 20 -14.76 23.13 20.24
N ALA A 21 -15.38 22.25 19.43
CA ALA A 21 -14.71 21.12 18.85
C ALA A 21 -13.58 21.57 17.89
N PRO A 22 -12.40 20.96 17.95
CA PRO A 22 -11.32 21.22 17.00
C PRO A 22 -11.64 20.59 15.63
N THR A 23 -10.83 20.91 14.61
CA THR A 23 -10.80 20.15 13.36
C THR A 23 -9.56 19.29 13.30
N ILE A 24 -9.62 18.18 12.54
CA ILE A 24 -8.50 17.24 12.43
C ILE A 24 -8.18 16.90 10.98
N SER A 25 -6.91 16.57 10.74
CA SER A 25 -6.47 15.76 9.60
C SER A 25 -5.69 14.55 10.11
N VAL A 26 -5.81 13.42 9.42
CA VAL A 26 -5.20 12.16 9.86
C VAL A 26 -4.31 11.58 8.77
N ALA A 27 -3.20 10.97 9.18
CA ALA A 27 -2.29 10.25 8.31
C ALA A 27 -1.98 8.88 8.91
N ALA A 28 -1.96 7.83 8.08
CA ALA A 28 -1.59 6.49 8.51
C ALA A 28 -0.07 6.37 8.69
N GLY A 29 0.36 5.60 9.68
CA GLY A 29 1.76 5.40 10.03
C GLY A 29 2.13 3.95 10.30
N GLY A 30 1.41 2.97 9.76
CA GLY A 30 1.60 1.54 10.06
C GLY A 30 1.37 1.24 11.53
N GLU A 31 0.34 0.45 11.87
CA GLU A 31 -0.11 0.20 13.26
C GLU A 31 -0.30 1.49 14.11
N SER A 32 -0.37 2.63 13.43
CA SER A 32 -0.54 3.93 14.07
C SER A 32 -1.24 4.93 13.16
N VAL A 33 -1.78 6.00 13.75
CA VAL A 33 -2.27 7.16 13.04
C VAL A 33 -1.68 8.43 13.65
N VAL A 34 -1.28 9.37 12.80
CA VAL A 34 -0.84 10.71 13.20
C VAL A 34 -2.00 11.67 13.00
N VAL A 35 -2.43 12.32 14.07
CA VAL A 35 -3.56 13.23 14.09
C VAL A 35 -3.06 14.67 14.25
N THR A 36 -3.16 15.44 13.18
CA THR A 36 -2.90 16.89 13.23
C THR A 36 -4.19 17.60 13.63
N ILE A 37 -4.14 18.37 14.71
CA ILE A 37 -5.30 19.03 15.32
C ILE A 37 -5.15 20.53 15.12
N THR A 38 -6.19 21.15 14.57
CA THR A 38 -6.31 22.60 14.44
C THR A 38 -7.26 23.12 15.50
N ASN A 39 -6.82 24.09 16.29
CA ASN A 39 -7.61 24.68 17.37
C ASN A 39 -8.95 25.23 16.87
N PRO A 40 -10.00 25.11 17.67
CA PRO A 40 -11.25 25.80 17.39
C PRO A 40 -11.08 27.32 17.45
N THR A 41 -11.93 28.04 16.74
CA THR A 41 -11.94 29.50 16.72
C THR A 41 -12.35 30.04 18.09
N ASP A 42 -13.30 29.40 18.77
CA ASP A 42 -13.72 29.73 20.12
C ASP A 42 -13.08 28.75 21.12
N THR A 43 -12.15 29.28 21.91
CA THR A 43 -11.43 28.50 22.93
C THR A 43 -12.16 28.51 24.29
N GLY A 44 -13.38 29.05 24.37
CA GLY A 44 -14.16 29.12 25.60
C GLY A 44 -13.61 30.12 26.63
N GLY A 45 -12.81 31.07 26.19
CA GLY A 45 -12.22 32.14 27.07
C GLY A 45 -10.98 31.67 27.84
N GLY A 46 -10.39 30.51 27.48
CA GLY A 46 -9.15 30.01 28.07
C GLY A 46 -8.22 29.46 27.02
N ASP A 47 -6.91 29.48 27.29
CA ASP A 47 -5.91 28.86 26.40
C ASP A 47 -6.10 27.36 26.33
N ILE A 48 -5.88 26.78 25.13
CA ILE A 48 -5.86 25.34 24.96
C ILE A 48 -4.61 24.78 25.64
N THR A 49 -4.81 23.87 26.59
CA THR A 49 -3.76 23.27 27.41
C THR A 49 -3.43 21.84 26.95
N GLY A 50 -4.27 21.22 26.08
CA GLY A 50 -4.05 19.89 25.57
C GLY A 50 -5.16 19.40 24.67
N TYR A 51 -4.99 18.16 24.22
CA TYR A 51 -5.92 17.45 23.34
C TYR A 51 -6.04 15.99 23.76
N ALA A 52 -7.20 15.38 23.48
CA ALA A 52 -7.41 13.96 23.58
C ALA A 52 -7.88 13.42 22.21
N VAL A 53 -7.24 12.37 21.74
CA VAL A 53 -7.58 11.64 20.51
C VAL A 53 -8.21 10.32 20.89
N SER A 54 -9.28 9.95 20.19
CA SER A 54 -9.95 8.64 20.30
C SER A 54 -10.02 7.99 18.93
N THR A 55 -9.73 6.70 18.89
CA THR A 55 -9.89 5.85 17.70
C THR A 55 -10.80 4.67 18.03
N LEU A 56 -11.67 4.30 17.09
CA LEU A 56 -12.67 3.24 17.28
C LEU A 56 -12.94 2.55 15.94
N THR A 57 -12.89 1.21 15.91
CA THR A 57 -13.44 0.46 14.77
C THR A 57 -14.96 0.33 14.90
N GLY A 58 -15.66 0.40 13.77
CA GLY A 58 -17.13 0.41 13.75
C GLY A 58 -17.72 1.81 13.80
N PRO A 59 -19.04 1.93 13.72
CA PRO A 59 -19.74 3.21 13.66
C PRO A 59 -19.64 3.96 14.99
N ILE A 60 -19.63 5.29 14.93
CA ILE A 60 -19.65 6.16 16.12
C ILE A 60 -21.08 6.40 16.61
N GLU A 61 -22.06 6.21 15.76
CA GLU A 61 -23.50 6.39 16.05
C GLU A 61 -24.26 5.14 15.65
N ASP A 62 -25.55 5.05 16.05
CA ASP A 62 -26.44 3.98 15.66
C ASP A 62 -26.52 3.90 14.11
N THR A 63 -26.32 2.72 13.57
CA THR A 63 -26.37 2.48 12.12
C THR A 63 -27.73 1.91 11.74
N THR A 64 -28.37 2.52 10.75
CA THR A 64 -29.64 2.02 10.22
C THR A 64 -29.43 1.41 8.84
N PHE A 65 -29.85 0.15 8.69
CA PHE A 65 -29.93 -0.57 7.43
C PHE A 65 -31.35 -0.52 6.88
N ALA A 66 -31.53 -0.05 5.67
CA ALA A 66 -32.83 -0.13 4.98
C ALA A 66 -33.09 -1.58 4.55
N VAL A 67 -34.21 -2.14 4.99
CA VAL A 67 -34.63 -3.51 4.62
C VAL A 67 -35.77 -3.44 3.63
N THR A 68 -35.61 -4.12 2.50
CA THR A 68 -36.69 -4.33 1.52
C THR A 68 -36.80 -5.81 1.17
N VAL A 69 -37.96 -6.22 0.64
CA VAL A 69 -38.15 -7.58 0.11
C VAL A 69 -38.20 -7.52 -1.41
N VAL A 70 -37.32 -8.28 -2.05
CA VAL A 70 -37.20 -8.38 -3.51
C VAL A 70 -37.49 -9.80 -4.00
N SER A 71 -37.93 -9.95 -5.24
CA SER A 71 -38.16 -11.26 -5.87
C SER A 71 -36.90 -11.70 -6.63
N SER A 72 -36.23 -12.73 -6.11
CA SER A 72 -35.01 -13.30 -6.70
C SER A 72 -34.96 -14.81 -6.43
N GLY A 73 -35.63 -15.61 -7.28
CA GLY A 73 -35.82 -17.04 -6.99
C GLY A 73 -36.66 -17.29 -5.74
N GLY A 74 -37.67 -16.47 -5.49
CA GLY A 74 -38.48 -16.34 -4.28
C GLY A 74 -38.24 -15.01 -3.57
N ASN A 75 -38.95 -14.75 -2.50
CA ASN A 75 -38.80 -13.53 -1.71
C ASN A 75 -37.46 -13.54 -0.96
N LYS A 76 -36.67 -12.48 -1.05
CA LYS A 76 -35.38 -12.28 -0.38
C LYS A 76 -35.33 -10.91 0.27
N TYR A 77 -34.67 -10.81 1.43
CA TYR A 77 -34.30 -9.50 1.95
C TYR A 77 -33.19 -8.87 1.11
N ALA A 78 -33.34 -7.61 0.81
CA ALA A 78 -32.24 -6.76 0.38
C ALA A 78 -31.93 -5.76 1.51
N ILE A 79 -30.68 -5.71 1.90
CA ILE A 79 -30.15 -4.79 2.90
C ILE A 79 -29.40 -3.70 2.15
N ASP A 80 -29.83 -2.44 2.31
CA ASP A 80 -29.33 -1.28 1.56
C ASP A 80 -29.25 -1.57 0.04
N GLY A 81 -30.28 -2.24 -0.49
CA GLY A 81 -30.39 -2.61 -1.90
C GLY A 81 -29.63 -3.88 -2.31
N THR A 82 -28.81 -4.49 -1.44
CA THR A 82 -28.07 -5.71 -1.74
C THR A 82 -28.84 -6.95 -1.31
N THR A 83 -29.24 -7.79 -2.28
CA THR A 83 -30.01 -9.01 -2.04
C THR A 83 -29.21 -10.02 -1.21
N GLN A 84 -29.76 -10.43 -0.06
CA GLN A 84 -29.11 -11.32 0.93
C GLN A 84 -27.68 -10.86 1.30
N GLY A 85 -27.43 -9.53 1.29
CA GLY A 85 -26.13 -8.92 1.54
C GLY A 85 -25.58 -9.29 2.91
N THR A 86 -24.28 -9.58 2.97
CA THR A 86 -23.57 -9.73 4.26
C THR A 86 -23.36 -8.35 4.87
N VAL A 87 -23.80 -8.17 6.12
CA VAL A 87 -23.56 -6.94 6.89
C VAL A 87 -22.45 -7.15 7.91
N THR A 88 -21.75 -6.08 8.27
CA THR A 88 -20.76 -6.11 9.37
C THR A 88 -21.34 -5.42 10.59
N LEU A 89 -21.29 -6.11 11.71
CA LEU A 89 -21.71 -5.62 13.02
C LEU A 89 -20.48 -5.57 13.94
N HIS A 90 -20.37 -4.54 14.77
CA HIS A 90 -19.30 -4.42 15.75
C HIS A 90 -19.88 -4.56 17.17
N LYS A 91 -19.21 -5.35 18.03
CA LYS A 91 -19.62 -5.53 19.43
C LYS A 91 -19.65 -4.20 20.17
N GLY A 92 -20.69 -4.00 20.96
CA GLY A 92 -20.93 -2.76 21.71
C GLY A 92 -21.66 -1.67 20.93
N HIS A 93 -21.94 -1.87 19.63
CA HIS A 93 -22.62 -0.88 18.79
C HIS A 93 -24.08 -1.27 18.52
N THR A 94 -24.88 -0.27 18.16
CA THR A 94 -26.30 -0.41 17.84
C THR A 94 -26.53 -0.44 16.33
N TYR A 95 -27.33 -1.40 15.88
CA TYR A 95 -27.76 -1.51 14.48
C TYR A 95 -29.28 -1.67 14.41
N ILE A 96 -29.89 -0.94 13.48
CA ILE A 96 -31.32 -0.90 13.26
C ILE A 96 -31.61 -1.44 11.86
N PHE A 97 -32.33 -2.54 11.76
CA PHE A 97 -32.88 -3.04 10.51
C PHE A 97 -34.26 -2.42 10.33
N ASP A 98 -34.33 -1.34 9.56
CA ASP A 98 -35.57 -0.61 9.29
C ASP A 98 -36.45 -1.41 8.34
N GLN A 99 -37.60 -1.84 8.84
CA GLN A 99 -38.60 -2.63 8.12
C GLN A 99 -39.84 -1.80 7.75
N SER A 100 -39.72 -0.48 7.67
CA SER A 100 -40.83 0.43 7.37
C SER A 100 -41.33 0.31 5.94
N ASP A 101 -40.50 -0.16 5.00
CA ASP A 101 -40.88 -0.33 3.59
C ASP A 101 -42.00 -1.38 3.46
N SER A 102 -43.01 -1.05 2.64
CA SER A 102 -44.23 -1.86 2.49
C SER A 102 -43.97 -3.29 1.97
N SER A 103 -42.85 -3.53 1.28
CA SER A 103 -42.45 -4.87 0.83
C SER A 103 -42.17 -5.84 2.00
N ASN A 104 -41.87 -5.32 3.20
CA ASN A 104 -41.66 -6.13 4.39
C ASN A 104 -42.97 -6.66 5.00
N SER A 105 -44.16 -6.34 4.46
CA SER A 105 -45.44 -6.82 4.98
C SER A 105 -45.44 -8.36 5.06
N SER A 106 -45.77 -8.89 6.24
CA SER A 106 -45.72 -10.34 6.59
C SER A 106 -44.31 -10.95 6.58
N HIS A 107 -43.25 -10.16 6.58
CA HIS A 107 -41.88 -10.63 6.61
C HIS A 107 -41.10 -10.07 7.81
N PRO A 108 -41.36 -10.57 9.03
CA PRO A 108 -40.63 -10.13 10.23
C PRO A 108 -39.17 -10.59 10.20
N LEU A 109 -38.20 -9.64 10.19
CA LEU A 109 -36.78 -9.94 10.29
C LEU A 109 -36.43 -10.30 11.74
N ARG A 110 -35.68 -11.37 11.91
CA ARG A 110 -35.12 -11.85 13.18
C ARG A 110 -33.64 -12.22 13.00
N LEU A 111 -32.94 -12.38 14.10
CA LEU A 111 -31.56 -12.81 14.14
C LEU A 111 -31.43 -14.23 14.73
N SER A 112 -30.36 -14.94 14.33
CA SER A 112 -30.05 -16.29 14.81
C SER A 112 -28.55 -16.57 14.70
N THR A 113 -28.05 -17.52 15.48
CA THR A 113 -26.68 -18.08 15.28
C THR A 113 -26.66 -19.20 14.24
N THR A 114 -27.84 -19.62 13.74
CA THR A 114 -27.98 -20.67 12.73
C THR A 114 -28.48 -20.06 11.43
N SER A 115 -27.86 -20.45 10.30
CA SER A 115 -28.32 -20.04 8.97
C SER A 115 -29.80 -20.35 8.77
N ASN A 116 -30.58 -19.40 8.22
CA ASN A 116 -32.02 -19.50 8.05
C ASN A 116 -32.82 -19.65 9.36
N GLY A 117 -32.23 -19.40 10.53
CA GLY A 117 -32.85 -19.32 11.84
C GLY A 117 -33.64 -20.55 12.22
N SER A 118 -34.90 -20.36 12.66
CA SER A 118 -35.78 -21.45 13.04
C SER A 118 -36.11 -22.42 11.90
N HIS A 119 -36.08 -21.97 10.65
CA HIS A 119 -36.26 -22.84 9.48
C HIS A 119 -35.04 -23.74 9.21
N GLY A 120 -33.86 -23.37 9.73
CA GLY A 120 -32.63 -24.15 9.71
C GLY A 120 -32.40 -25.01 10.94
N GLY A 121 -33.41 -25.14 11.81
CA GLY A 121 -33.33 -25.89 13.07
C GLY A 121 -32.68 -25.13 14.23
N GLY A 122 -32.41 -23.83 14.07
CA GLY A 122 -31.87 -22.94 15.11
C GLY A 122 -32.98 -22.24 15.92
N SER A 123 -32.54 -21.39 16.84
CA SER A 123 -33.41 -20.53 17.65
C SER A 123 -33.18 -19.06 17.31
N GLU A 124 -34.18 -18.23 17.62
CA GLU A 124 -34.05 -16.79 17.55
C GLU A 124 -32.97 -16.30 18.53
N TYR A 125 -32.07 -15.44 18.06
CA TYR A 125 -31.10 -14.72 18.90
C TYR A 125 -31.74 -13.46 19.44
N THR A 126 -31.90 -13.39 20.76
CA THR A 126 -32.62 -12.31 21.45
C THR A 126 -31.76 -11.42 22.32
N THR A 127 -30.48 -11.79 22.56
CA THR A 127 -29.58 -10.99 23.38
C THR A 127 -29.31 -9.63 22.75
N GLY A 128 -29.69 -8.56 23.43
CA GLY A 128 -29.57 -7.18 22.93
C GLY A 128 -30.55 -6.82 21.81
N VAL A 129 -31.46 -7.70 21.43
CA VAL A 129 -32.41 -7.49 20.32
C VAL A 129 -33.73 -6.91 20.84
N THR A 130 -34.24 -5.91 20.12
CA THR A 130 -35.55 -5.30 20.34
C THR A 130 -36.27 -5.16 19.01
N THR A 131 -37.54 -5.46 18.96
CA THR A 131 -38.40 -5.26 17.77
C THR A 131 -39.51 -4.28 18.07
N SER A 132 -39.91 -3.48 17.07
CA SER A 132 -41.00 -2.53 17.18
C SER A 132 -41.82 -2.47 15.89
N GLY A 133 -43.07 -2.16 16.01
CA GLY A 133 -44.00 -1.99 14.90
C GLY A 133 -44.37 -3.27 14.15
N THR A 134 -45.16 -3.12 13.11
CA THR A 134 -45.54 -4.19 12.18
C THR A 134 -44.72 -4.05 10.90
N PRO A 135 -43.95 -5.10 10.50
CA PRO A 135 -43.18 -5.04 9.26
C PRO A 135 -44.01 -4.58 8.07
N GLY A 136 -43.48 -3.64 7.28
CA GLY A 136 -44.17 -2.96 6.19
C GLY A 136 -44.95 -1.72 6.61
N SER A 137 -44.89 -1.30 7.87
CA SER A 137 -45.51 -0.08 8.38
C SER A 137 -44.46 0.90 8.92
N ALA A 138 -44.73 2.19 8.84
CA ALA A 138 -43.83 3.25 9.31
C ALA A 138 -43.39 3.01 10.76
N GLY A 139 -42.09 3.09 11.03
CA GLY A 139 -41.46 2.89 12.33
C GLY A 139 -41.28 1.43 12.75
N ALA A 140 -41.51 0.47 11.85
CA ALA A 140 -41.19 -0.93 12.10
C ALA A 140 -39.69 -1.21 12.00
N PHE A 141 -39.10 -1.89 13.00
CA PHE A 141 -37.68 -2.23 12.97
C PHE A 141 -37.37 -3.48 13.82
N THR A 142 -36.22 -4.06 13.53
CA THR A 142 -35.48 -4.95 14.42
C THR A 142 -34.15 -4.28 14.76
N LYS A 143 -33.90 -4.01 16.04
CA LYS A 143 -32.70 -3.36 16.56
C LYS A 143 -31.87 -4.36 17.36
N ILE A 144 -30.56 -4.32 17.20
CA ILE A 144 -29.62 -5.06 18.03
C ILE A 144 -28.57 -4.12 18.62
N VAL A 145 -28.34 -4.20 19.94
CA VAL A 145 -27.11 -3.77 20.60
C VAL A 145 -26.23 -5.00 20.69
N VAL A 146 -25.15 -5.04 19.91
CA VAL A 146 -24.34 -6.26 19.76
C VAL A 146 -23.59 -6.56 21.04
N ASP A 147 -23.95 -7.66 21.70
CA ASP A 147 -23.34 -8.08 22.97
C ASP A 147 -21.85 -8.45 22.80
N SER A 148 -21.05 -8.24 23.83
CA SER A 148 -19.62 -8.57 23.83
C SER A 148 -19.34 -10.08 23.66
N GLY A 149 -20.28 -10.94 24.10
CA GLY A 149 -20.25 -12.39 23.93
C GLY A 149 -20.90 -12.89 22.64
N ALA A 150 -21.39 -11.99 21.75
CA ALA A 150 -22.02 -12.42 20.50
C ALA A 150 -21.08 -13.27 19.65
N ALA A 151 -21.64 -14.30 18.99
CA ALA A 151 -20.91 -15.16 18.06
C ALA A 151 -20.31 -14.34 16.91
N SER A 152 -19.20 -14.81 16.33
CA SER A 152 -18.53 -14.13 15.19
C SER A 152 -19.39 -14.05 13.93
N THR A 153 -20.46 -14.84 13.86
CA THR A 153 -21.44 -14.80 12.77
C THR A 153 -22.84 -14.88 13.34
N LEU A 154 -23.69 -13.96 12.94
CA LEU A 154 -25.13 -14.01 13.10
C LEU A 154 -25.77 -14.10 11.71
N TYR A 155 -27.01 -14.53 11.67
CA TYR A 155 -27.82 -14.61 10.44
C TYR A 155 -29.10 -13.83 10.67
N TYR A 156 -29.46 -12.95 9.75
CA TYR A 156 -30.80 -12.38 9.72
C TYR A 156 -31.69 -13.28 8.85
N TYR A 157 -32.93 -13.48 9.27
CA TYR A 157 -33.86 -14.35 8.58
C TYR A 157 -35.31 -13.86 8.76
N CYS A 158 -36.21 -14.32 7.93
CA CYS A 158 -37.66 -14.09 8.13
C CYS A 158 -38.24 -15.18 9.03
N SER A 159 -38.91 -14.81 10.13
CA SER A 159 -39.51 -15.81 11.02
C SER A 159 -40.70 -16.53 10.38
N SER A 160 -41.33 -15.94 9.36
CA SER A 160 -42.50 -16.51 8.68
C SER A 160 -42.17 -17.35 7.44
N HIS A 161 -41.04 -17.08 6.77
CA HIS A 161 -40.69 -17.66 5.48
C HIS A 161 -39.21 -18.06 5.40
N SER A 162 -38.97 -19.28 4.90
CA SER A 162 -37.64 -19.84 4.75
C SER A 162 -36.85 -19.20 3.60
N GLY A 163 -35.53 -19.13 3.74
CA GLY A 163 -34.59 -18.82 2.67
C GLY A 163 -34.55 -17.35 2.25
N MET A 164 -35.07 -16.41 3.05
CA MET A 164 -35.09 -14.98 2.74
C MET A 164 -33.82 -14.22 3.18
N GLY A 165 -33.17 -14.68 4.24
CA GLY A 165 -32.12 -13.96 4.95
C GLY A 165 -30.71 -14.12 4.39
N GLY A 166 -29.75 -13.49 5.08
CA GLY A 166 -28.32 -13.54 4.81
C GLY A 166 -27.50 -13.58 6.10
N SER A 167 -26.22 -13.28 6.02
CA SER A 167 -25.27 -13.33 7.14
C SER A 167 -24.90 -11.95 7.66
N ALA A 168 -24.49 -11.91 8.92
CA ALA A 168 -23.88 -10.75 9.57
C ALA A 168 -22.55 -11.19 10.20
N THR A 169 -21.43 -10.63 9.73
CA THR A 169 -20.12 -10.82 10.36
C THR A 169 -20.04 -9.95 11.59
N VAL A 170 -19.75 -10.54 12.75
CA VAL A 170 -19.61 -9.82 14.02
C VAL A 170 -18.14 -9.65 14.35
N LYS A 171 -17.67 -8.40 14.39
CA LYS A 171 -16.30 -8.03 14.73
C LYS A 171 -16.20 -7.51 16.17
N THR A 172 -15.05 -7.69 16.80
CA THR A 172 -14.72 -7.01 18.05
C THR A 172 -14.41 -5.54 17.75
N SER A 173 -15.01 -4.62 18.52
CA SER A 173 -14.63 -3.21 18.44
C SER A 173 -13.25 -3.02 19.06
N LEU A 174 -12.32 -2.48 18.28
CA LEU A 174 -11.00 -2.08 18.74
C LEU A 174 -11.02 -0.59 19.08
N GLN A 175 -10.47 -0.25 20.22
CA GLN A 175 -10.40 1.13 20.68
C GLN A 175 -8.95 1.49 20.98
N GLY A 176 -8.58 2.71 20.65
CA GLY A 176 -7.29 3.30 20.98
C GLY A 176 -7.46 4.76 21.33
N GLY A 177 -6.41 5.36 21.82
CA GLY A 177 -6.41 6.78 22.10
C GLY A 177 -5.05 7.26 22.59
N ALA A 178 -4.86 8.56 22.48
CA ALA A 178 -3.68 9.24 22.98
C ALA A 178 -4.05 10.66 23.40
N SER A 179 -3.24 11.26 24.26
CA SER A 179 -3.38 12.66 24.66
C SER A 179 -2.02 13.36 24.66
N GLY A 180 -2.03 14.65 24.46
CA GLY A 180 -0.81 15.45 24.46
C GLY A 180 -1.11 16.93 24.64
N SER A 181 -0.10 17.73 24.99
CA SER A 181 -0.19 19.18 25.13
C SER A 181 -0.05 19.93 23.80
N SER A 182 0.35 19.26 22.73
CA SER A 182 0.57 19.86 21.40
C SER A 182 0.14 18.92 20.28
N SER A 183 -0.21 19.48 19.14
CA SER A 183 -0.42 18.78 17.86
C SER A 183 0.91 18.69 17.09
N PRO A 184 1.18 17.61 16.32
CA PRO A 184 0.33 16.44 16.13
C PRO A 184 0.41 15.42 17.29
N ILE A 185 -0.59 14.51 17.37
CA ILE A 185 -0.61 13.39 18.33
C ILE A 185 -0.62 12.09 17.56
N THR A 186 0.24 11.13 17.96
CA THR A 186 0.28 9.78 17.39
C THR A 186 -0.47 8.80 18.29
N VAL A 187 -1.42 8.06 17.71
CA VAL A 187 -2.06 6.90 18.35
C VAL A 187 -1.41 5.65 17.77
N SER A 188 -0.74 4.86 18.60
CA SER A 188 -0.01 3.64 18.23
C SER A 188 -0.74 2.37 18.65
N SER A 189 -0.20 1.21 18.25
CA SER A 189 -0.72 -0.13 18.58
C SER A 189 -2.12 -0.38 18.02
N LEU A 190 -2.40 0.19 16.85
CA LEU A 190 -3.61 -0.09 16.10
C LEU A 190 -3.43 -1.37 15.28
N THR A 191 -4.53 -2.07 15.03
CA THR A 191 -4.51 -3.29 14.21
C THR A 191 -4.58 -2.93 12.73
N ASN A 192 -3.62 -3.40 11.96
CA ASN A 192 -3.62 -3.27 10.50
C ASN A 192 -4.81 -4.01 9.87
N GLY A 193 -5.36 -3.48 8.77
CA GLY A 193 -6.52 -4.04 8.07
C GLY A 193 -7.88 -3.73 8.70
N GLU A 194 -7.90 -2.97 9.79
CA GLU A 194 -9.14 -2.47 10.39
C GLU A 194 -9.25 -0.96 10.15
N SER A 195 -10.42 -0.50 9.73
CA SER A 195 -10.71 0.92 9.55
C SER A 195 -11.14 1.55 10.87
N TYR A 196 -10.43 2.61 11.28
CA TYR A 196 -10.71 3.36 12.51
C TYR A 196 -11.36 4.69 12.20
N ASN A 197 -12.42 5.02 12.93
CA ASN A 197 -12.94 6.37 13.06
C ASN A 197 -12.12 7.13 14.10
N VAL A 198 -11.44 8.18 13.67
CA VAL A 198 -10.57 9.03 14.48
C VAL A 198 -11.25 10.35 14.76
N ARG A 199 -11.22 10.80 16.01
CA ARG A 199 -11.75 12.11 16.43
C ARG A 199 -10.90 12.68 17.55
N ALA A 200 -10.88 13.99 17.68
CA ALA A 200 -10.15 14.67 18.73
C ALA A 200 -11.00 15.71 19.46
N SER A 201 -10.62 16.02 20.69
CA SER A 201 -11.16 17.11 21.48
C SER A 201 -10.04 18.01 21.97
N ALA A 202 -10.34 19.28 22.15
CA ALA A 202 -9.45 20.28 22.76
C ALA A 202 -9.78 20.45 24.24
N ILE A 203 -8.77 20.77 25.04
CA ILE A 203 -8.89 20.91 26.51
C ILE A 203 -8.37 22.27 26.91
N ASN A 204 -9.13 23.00 27.73
CA ASN A 204 -8.69 24.19 28.46
C ASN A 204 -8.90 24.01 29.96
N VAL A 205 -8.64 25.05 30.75
CA VAL A 205 -8.80 25.02 32.21
C VAL A 205 -10.25 24.85 32.66
N PHE A 206 -11.23 25.04 31.78
CA PHE A 206 -12.67 24.95 32.08
C PHE A 206 -13.27 23.61 31.66
N GLY A 207 -12.53 22.79 30.87
CA GLY A 207 -12.97 21.46 30.50
C GLY A 207 -12.54 21.03 29.11
N GLN A 208 -13.06 19.88 28.72
CA GLN A 208 -12.85 19.23 27.41
C GLN A 208 -14.00 19.62 26.47
N SER A 209 -13.67 19.93 25.21
CA SER A 209 -14.64 20.22 24.15
C SER A 209 -15.43 18.95 23.73
N PRO A 210 -16.52 19.10 22.99
CA PRO A 210 -17.02 18.02 22.15
C PRO A 210 -15.91 17.48 21.23
N TYR A 211 -16.07 16.25 20.76
CA TYR A 211 -15.16 15.70 19.74
C TYR A 211 -15.39 16.37 18.38
N SER A 212 -14.34 16.45 17.58
CA SER A 212 -14.41 16.77 16.15
C SER A 212 -15.31 15.79 15.40
N ASP A 213 -15.70 16.14 14.18
CA ASP A 213 -16.19 15.15 13.22
C ASP A 213 -15.16 14.02 13.10
N ALA A 214 -15.67 12.79 12.87
CA ALA A 214 -14.80 11.65 12.72
C ALA A 214 -14.23 11.58 11.30
N THR A 215 -12.96 11.19 11.23
CA THR A 215 -12.29 10.86 9.96
C THR A 215 -11.93 9.38 9.97
N SER A 216 -12.38 8.64 8.95
CA SER A 216 -12.05 7.23 8.81
C SER A 216 -10.66 7.05 8.20
N ILE A 217 -9.86 6.14 8.77
CA ILE A 217 -8.52 5.80 8.27
C ILE A 217 -8.19 4.34 8.56
N ASP A 218 -7.49 3.70 7.61
CA ASP A 218 -6.86 2.40 7.80
C ASP A 218 -5.37 2.63 8.15
N PRO A 219 -4.87 2.15 9.30
CA PRO A 219 -3.46 2.23 9.68
C PRO A 219 -2.49 1.59 8.68
N ASN A 220 -2.97 0.68 7.84
CA ASN A 220 -2.18 0.08 6.76
C ASN A 220 -1.87 1.04 5.62
N ASN A 221 -2.65 2.09 5.44
CA ASN A 221 -2.44 3.02 4.36
C ASN A 221 -1.15 3.81 4.60
N LEU A 222 -0.21 3.65 3.70
CA LEU A 222 0.99 4.46 3.64
C LEU A 222 0.67 5.76 2.90
N THR A 223 1.43 6.81 3.20
CA THR A 223 1.30 8.10 2.53
C THR A 223 2.63 8.52 1.90
N GLY A 224 2.58 9.32 0.84
CA GLY A 224 3.76 9.89 0.21
C GLY A 224 4.46 8.95 -0.77
N GLN A 225 5.76 9.14 -0.91
CA GLN A 225 6.60 8.41 -1.87
C GLN A 225 7.23 7.20 -1.19
N VAL A 226 6.85 6.02 -1.66
CA VAL A 226 7.19 4.73 -1.06
C VAL A 226 8.02 3.91 -2.04
N GLY A 227 9.19 3.45 -1.59
CA GLY A 227 9.99 2.44 -2.26
C GLY A 227 9.73 1.07 -1.64
N VAL A 228 9.64 0.03 -2.46
CA VAL A 228 9.40 -1.35 -2.03
C VAL A 228 10.49 -2.27 -2.54
N PHE A 229 10.85 -3.26 -1.70
CA PHE A 229 11.88 -4.26 -1.95
C PHE A 229 11.28 -5.63 -1.67
N GLY A 230 11.16 -6.49 -2.68
CA GLY A 230 10.51 -7.78 -2.55
C GLY A 230 11.44 -8.94 -2.85
N GLY A 231 11.27 -10.06 -2.11
CA GLY A 231 12.02 -11.29 -2.30
C GLY A 231 13.52 -11.18 -2.06
N GLY A 232 14.26 -12.02 -2.74
CA GLY A 232 15.71 -12.11 -2.65
C GLY A 232 16.20 -13.38 -1.99
N ASN A 233 17.51 -13.40 -1.63
CA ASN A 233 18.17 -14.56 -1.05
C ASN A 233 19.11 -14.12 0.08
N THR A 234 19.01 -14.77 1.22
CA THR A 234 19.88 -14.56 2.40
C THR A 234 21.18 -15.38 2.33
N HIS A 235 21.50 -16.00 1.21
CA HIS A 235 22.53 -17.01 1.02
C HIS A 235 22.12 -18.40 1.53
N SER A 236 21.30 -18.49 2.56
CA SER A 236 20.81 -19.74 3.13
C SER A 236 19.41 -20.12 2.64
N ALA A 237 18.61 -19.15 2.22
CA ALA A 237 17.23 -19.35 1.76
C ALA A 237 16.76 -18.24 0.84
N TYR A 238 15.88 -18.58 -0.12
CA TYR A 238 15.03 -17.61 -0.80
C TYR A 238 14.03 -17.05 0.20
N VAL A 239 13.66 -15.78 0.05
CA VAL A 239 12.65 -15.13 0.89
C VAL A 239 11.54 -14.55 0.03
N ASN A 240 10.35 -14.40 0.63
CA ASN A 240 9.19 -13.77 0.00
C ASN A 240 8.85 -12.40 0.61
N THR A 241 9.54 -11.99 1.64
CA THR A 241 9.26 -10.74 2.36
C THR A 241 9.32 -9.53 1.46
N ILE A 242 8.31 -8.67 1.54
CA ILE A 242 8.31 -7.33 0.95
C ILE A 242 8.58 -6.34 2.06
N GLN A 243 9.60 -5.51 1.88
CA GLN A 243 9.96 -4.42 2.78
C GLN A 243 9.73 -3.08 2.09
N TYR A 244 9.50 -2.01 2.85
CA TYR A 244 9.31 -0.68 2.28
C TYR A 244 10.10 0.40 3.01
N ILE A 245 10.34 1.48 2.31
CA ILE A 245 10.84 2.76 2.83
C ILE A 245 9.86 3.87 2.46
N ASN A 246 9.83 4.92 3.27
CA ASN A 246 9.26 6.20 2.89
C ASN A 246 10.41 7.17 2.61
N PHE A 247 10.52 7.69 1.39
CA PHE A 247 11.62 8.59 1.00
C PHE A 247 11.72 9.87 1.83
N ALA A 248 10.65 10.27 2.52
CA ALA A 248 10.65 11.48 3.34
C ALA A 248 11.17 11.27 4.78
N SER A 249 11.17 10.04 5.30
CA SER A 249 11.35 9.83 6.75
C SER A 249 12.11 8.57 7.15
N ALA A 250 12.40 7.65 6.23
CA ALA A 250 12.98 6.36 6.62
C ALA A 250 14.50 6.39 6.66
N THR A 251 15.07 5.73 7.67
CA THR A 251 16.48 5.37 7.78
C THR A 251 16.68 3.84 7.75
N SER A 252 15.59 3.07 7.80
CA SER A 252 15.60 1.61 7.70
C SER A 252 14.26 1.14 7.13
N THR A 253 14.23 -0.07 6.59
CA THR A 253 13.00 -0.64 6.06
C THR A 253 12.06 -1.10 7.16
N SER A 254 10.77 -1.11 6.82
CA SER A 254 9.71 -1.75 7.61
C SER A 254 9.05 -2.85 6.79
N ASP A 255 8.43 -3.80 7.47
CA ASP A 255 7.67 -4.87 6.84
C ASP A 255 6.44 -4.32 6.11
N PHE A 256 6.23 -4.81 4.88
CA PHE A 256 5.06 -4.48 4.06
C PHE A 256 4.09 -5.67 3.95
N GLY A 257 4.60 -6.88 3.84
CA GLY A 257 3.90 -8.14 3.59
C GLY A 257 4.78 -9.10 2.79
N ASP A 258 4.19 -10.07 2.10
CA ASP A 258 4.91 -11.14 1.40
C ASP A 258 4.49 -11.28 -0.06
N LEU A 259 5.43 -11.66 -0.94
CA LEU A 259 5.17 -12.23 -2.27
C LEU A 259 4.54 -13.62 -2.12
N ASN A 260 3.84 -14.09 -3.15
CA ASN A 260 3.28 -15.44 -3.16
C ASN A 260 4.35 -16.54 -3.14
N ASN A 261 5.55 -16.25 -3.63
CA ASN A 261 6.68 -17.18 -3.67
C ASN A 261 7.93 -16.59 -3.05
N ALA A 262 8.74 -17.42 -2.39
CA ALA A 262 10.11 -17.08 -2.01
C ALA A 262 10.99 -17.13 -3.28
N VAL A 263 11.45 -15.96 -3.75
CA VAL A 263 11.96 -15.81 -5.12
C VAL A 263 13.03 -14.72 -5.21
N GLU A 264 14.02 -14.88 -6.09
CA GLU A 264 15.06 -13.90 -6.41
C GLU A 264 15.12 -13.56 -7.90
N THR A 265 15.81 -12.49 -8.27
CA THR A 265 16.16 -12.09 -9.65
C THR A 265 14.96 -11.86 -10.57
N MET A 266 13.93 -11.25 -10.05
CA MET A 266 12.71 -10.83 -10.73
C MET A 266 12.89 -9.53 -11.50
N GLY A 267 12.10 -9.32 -12.54
CA GLY A 267 11.85 -7.99 -13.11
C GLY A 267 10.82 -7.22 -12.27
N CYS A 268 11.02 -5.92 -12.09
CA CYS A 268 10.13 -5.10 -11.25
C CYS A 268 9.71 -3.83 -11.96
N ALA A 269 8.49 -3.39 -11.68
CA ALA A 269 7.94 -2.16 -12.21
C ALA A 269 6.83 -1.62 -11.30
N ALA A 270 6.45 -0.35 -11.45
CA ALA A 270 5.34 0.21 -10.69
C ALA A 270 4.58 1.30 -11.44
N SER A 271 3.34 1.50 -11.06
CA SER A 271 2.60 2.75 -11.24
C SER A 271 2.61 3.56 -9.94
N SER A 272 1.93 4.70 -9.93
CA SER A 272 1.72 5.45 -8.69
C SER A 272 0.92 4.69 -7.62
N THR A 273 0.27 3.58 -7.98
CA THR A 273 -0.63 2.82 -7.09
C THR A 273 -0.25 1.37 -6.90
N ARG A 274 0.37 0.72 -7.89
CA ARG A 274 0.71 -0.71 -7.87
C ARG A 274 2.19 -0.93 -8.13
N ALA A 275 2.81 -1.87 -7.40
CA ALA A 275 4.09 -2.47 -7.77
C ALA A 275 3.85 -3.90 -8.25
N VAL A 276 4.65 -4.32 -9.23
CA VAL A 276 4.59 -5.67 -9.84
C VAL A 276 5.98 -6.29 -9.89
N TRP A 277 6.05 -7.61 -9.70
CA TRP A 277 7.26 -8.43 -9.81
C TRP A 277 6.98 -9.58 -10.75
N GLY A 278 7.80 -9.78 -11.79
CA GLY A 278 7.58 -10.80 -12.80
C GLY A 278 8.72 -11.80 -12.91
N GLY A 279 8.39 -13.10 -12.93
CA GLY A 279 9.32 -14.21 -13.04
C GLY A 279 10.21 -14.38 -11.81
N GLY A 280 11.41 -14.88 -12.00
CA GLY A 280 12.42 -15.09 -10.95
C GLY A 280 12.76 -16.56 -10.72
N TYR A 281 13.61 -16.82 -9.71
CA TYR A 281 14.12 -18.14 -9.38
C TYR A 281 13.75 -18.50 -7.93
N THR A 282 13.15 -19.65 -7.75
CA THR A 282 12.73 -20.23 -6.46
C THR A 282 13.53 -21.51 -6.16
N ALA A 283 13.31 -22.09 -4.99
CA ALA A 283 13.88 -23.43 -4.69
C ALA A 283 13.40 -24.53 -5.68
N GLY A 284 12.24 -24.34 -6.31
CA GLY A 284 11.70 -25.24 -7.34
C GLY A 284 12.16 -24.93 -8.77
N GLY A 285 12.92 -23.85 -8.98
CA GLY A 285 13.37 -23.43 -10.31
C GLY A 285 12.78 -22.09 -10.74
N ARG A 286 12.86 -21.80 -12.03
CA ARG A 286 12.31 -20.56 -12.63
C ARG A 286 10.79 -20.58 -12.62
N ILE A 287 10.19 -19.41 -12.44
CA ILE A 287 8.74 -19.21 -12.51
C ILE A 287 8.40 -18.13 -13.56
N ASN A 288 7.12 -18.06 -13.95
CA ASN A 288 6.57 -17.03 -14.83
C ASN A 288 5.55 -16.12 -14.12
N VAL A 289 5.24 -16.39 -12.86
CA VAL A 289 4.23 -15.65 -12.09
C VAL A 289 4.56 -14.17 -12.04
N ILE A 290 3.55 -13.33 -12.21
CA ILE A 290 3.61 -11.91 -11.94
C ILE A 290 2.78 -11.64 -10.68
N ASP A 291 3.42 -11.17 -9.63
CA ASP A 291 2.80 -10.74 -8.38
C ASP A 291 2.61 -9.23 -8.35
N TYR A 292 1.57 -8.73 -7.67
CA TYR A 292 1.39 -7.29 -7.44
C TYR A 292 0.93 -6.96 -6.02
N ILE A 293 1.24 -5.73 -5.61
CA ILE A 293 0.69 -5.08 -4.41
C ILE A 293 0.06 -3.73 -4.77
N THR A 294 -0.81 -3.25 -3.91
CA THR A 294 -1.21 -1.83 -3.87
C THR A 294 -0.24 -1.10 -2.95
N ILE A 295 0.67 -0.26 -3.50
CA ILE A 295 1.85 0.29 -2.79
C ILE A 295 1.48 1.07 -1.52
N LEU A 296 0.35 1.75 -1.49
CA LEU A 296 -0.05 2.55 -0.33
C LEU A 296 -0.90 1.77 0.69
N THR A 297 -1.10 0.45 0.47
CA THR A 297 -1.87 -0.40 1.38
C THR A 297 -1.04 -1.65 1.71
N LYS A 298 -0.53 -1.74 2.93
CA LYS A 298 0.28 -2.86 3.39
C LYS A 298 -0.50 -4.18 3.30
N GLY A 299 0.19 -5.23 2.95
CA GLY A 299 -0.37 -6.58 2.86
C GLY A 299 0.39 -7.44 1.85
N ASN A 300 0.01 -8.70 1.78
CA ASN A 300 0.63 -9.66 0.88
C ASN A 300 0.28 -9.38 -0.59
N ALA A 301 1.17 -9.79 -1.47
CA ALA A 301 0.96 -9.72 -2.90
C ALA A 301 -0.18 -10.63 -3.35
N THR A 302 -0.78 -10.25 -4.44
CA THR A 302 -1.83 -11.00 -5.14
C THR A 302 -1.31 -11.37 -6.53
N ASP A 303 -1.74 -12.50 -7.04
CA ASP A 303 -1.45 -12.92 -8.41
C ASP A 303 -2.00 -11.90 -9.42
N PHE A 304 -1.14 -11.47 -10.34
CA PHE A 304 -1.49 -10.55 -11.42
C PHE A 304 -1.76 -11.30 -12.72
N GLY A 305 -1.04 -12.38 -12.96
CA GLY A 305 -1.00 -13.19 -14.20
C GLY A 305 0.41 -13.72 -14.45
N ASP A 306 0.73 -14.05 -15.70
CA ASP A 306 1.97 -14.74 -16.06
C ASP A 306 2.75 -14.02 -17.16
N LEU A 307 4.08 -14.11 -17.13
CA LEU A 307 4.96 -13.96 -18.29
C LEU A 307 4.74 -15.14 -19.25
N SER A 308 5.08 -14.98 -20.52
CA SER A 308 4.92 -16.05 -21.54
C SER A 308 5.81 -17.27 -21.29
N ALA A 309 6.90 -17.10 -20.55
CA ALA A 309 7.83 -18.19 -20.22
C ALA A 309 8.37 -18.08 -18.79
N VAL A 310 8.67 -19.22 -18.18
CA VAL A 310 9.43 -19.26 -16.92
C VAL A 310 10.81 -18.65 -17.12
N SER A 311 11.17 -17.65 -16.34
CA SER A 311 12.41 -16.89 -16.53
C SER A 311 12.96 -16.33 -15.23
N ASN A 312 14.27 -16.12 -15.20
CA ASN A 312 14.96 -15.42 -14.13
C ASN A 312 16.01 -14.46 -14.69
N ASN A 313 16.71 -13.74 -13.81
CA ASN A 313 17.64 -12.69 -14.22
C ASN A 313 16.96 -11.60 -15.07
N ASN A 314 15.70 -11.39 -14.77
CA ASN A 314 14.84 -10.43 -15.44
C ASN A 314 15.16 -9.01 -14.98
N SER A 315 14.83 -8.05 -15.82
CA SER A 315 14.77 -6.63 -15.42
C SER A 315 13.44 -6.04 -15.90
N GLY A 316 13.02 -4.97 -15.28
CA GLY A 316 11.79 -4.30 -15.65
C GLY A 316 11.77 -2.86 -15.21
N ASN A 317 10.92 -2.07 -15.85
CA ASN A 317 10.58 -0.72 -15.45
C ASN A 317 9.27 -0.31 -16.15
N SER A 318 8.78 0.91 -15.92
CA SER A 318 7.43 1.28 -16.37
C SER A 318 7.24 2.78 -16.59
N SER A 319 6.16 3.09 -17.27
CA SER A 319 5.40 4.34 -17.08
C SER A 319 4.28 4.11 -16.04
N ASN A 320 3.46 5.13 -15.79
CA ASN A 320 2.32 4.99 -14.88
C ASN A 320 1.22 3.99 -15.35
N THR A 321 1.27 3.55 -16.60
CA THR A 321 0.25 2.67 -17.19
C THR A 321 0.78 1.32 -17.65
N ARG A 322 2.02 1.27 -18.13
CA ARG A 322 2.60 0.08 -18.77
C ARG A 322 3.91 -0.29 -18.11
N ALA A 323 4.02 -1.54 -17.64
CA ALA A 323 5.28 -2.16 -17.25
C ALA A 323 5.83 -2.97 -18.42
N VAL A 324 7.16 -2.93 -18.60
CA VAL A 324 7.86 -3.76 -19.59
C VAL A 324 8.94 -4.56 -18.87
N PHE A 325 8.94 -5.87 -19.10
CA PHE A 325 9.89 -6.84 -18.56
C PHE A 325 10.81 -7.33 -19.68
N ALA A 326 12.11 -7.32 -19.42
CA ALA A 326 13.09 -8.02 -20.23
C ALA A 326 13.30 -9.41 -19.63
N LEU A 327 12.98 -10.46 -20.39
CA LEU A 327 13.21 -11.84 -19.98
C LEU A 327 14.70 -12.14 -20.07
N GLY A 328 15.32 -12.48 -18.93
CA GLY A 328 16.77 -12.69 -18.87
C GLY A 328 17.18 -14.09 -19.34
N TYR A 329 16.79 -15.12 -18.59
CA TYR A 329 17.17 -16.50 -18.86
C TYR A 329 15.96 -17.43 -18.76
N THR A 330 15.59 -18.05 -19.87
CA THR A 330 14.41 -18.95 -19.99
C THR A 330 14.77 -20.44 -20.12
N ASN A 331 15.85 -20.80 -20.65
CA ASN A 331 16.65 -22.01 -20.83
C ASN A 331 17.89 -21.62 -21.65
N ALA A 332 17.84 -20.47 -22.25
CA ALA A 332 18.92 -19.72 -22.87
C ALA A 332 18.72 -18.24 -22.51
N TYR A 333 19.73 -17.41 -22.70
CA TYR A 333 19.54 -15.96 -22.61
C TYR A 333 18.56 -15.51 -23.68
N SER A 334 17.66 -14.60 -23.31
CA SER A 334 16.55 -14.14 -24.13
C SER A 334 16.73 -12.67 -24.54
N ASN A 335 16.19 -12.29 -25.69
CA ASN A 335 16.03 -10.90 -26.11
C ASN A 335 14.59 -10.40 -25.95
N VAL A 336 13.66 -11.26 -25.57
CA VAL A 336 12.23 -10.96 -25.51
C VAL A 336 11.92 -9.87 -24.47
N LEU A 337 11.14 -8.89 -24.90
CA LEU A 337 10.50 -7.88 -24.05
C LEU A 337 9.01 -8.15 -24.02
N GLU A 338 8.42 -8.15 -22.83
CA GLU A 338 6.98 -8.32 -22.63
C GLU A 338 6.40 -7.18 -21.82
N TYR A 339 5.13 -6.88 -21.99
CA TYR A 339 4.47 -5.82 -21.26
C TYR A 339 3.13 -6.24 -20.66
N ILE A 340 2.76 -5.49 -19.60
CA ILE A 340 1.43 -5.53 -19.00
C ILE A 340 0.86 -4.12 -18.87
N THR A 341 -0.47 -4.02 -18.81
CA THR A 341 -1.16 -2.81 -18.36
C THR A 341 -1.35 -2.90 -16.85
N ILE A 342 -0.63 -2.08 -16.07
CA ILE A 342 -0.52 -2.21 -14.60
C ILE A 342 -1.88 -2.11 -13.89
N ALA A 343 -2.84 -1.36 -14.44
CA ALA A 343 -4.15 -1.16 -13.83
C ALA A 343 -5.08 -2.38 -13.87
N SER A 344 -4.83 -3.35 -14.79
CA SER A 344 -5.68 -4.53 -14.98
C SER A 344 -4.86 -5.80 -14.97
N THR A 345 -5.27 -6.78 -14.15
CA THR A 345 -4.63 -8.10 -14.07
C THR A 345 -4.79 -8.87 -15.38
N GLY A 346 -3.81 -9.70 -15.69
CA GLY A 346 -3.76 -10.54 -16.89
C GLY A 346 -2.32 -10.86 -17.29
N ASN A 347 -2.17 -11.79 -18.21
CA ASN A 347 -0.86 -12.24 -18.68
C ASN A 347 -0.14 -11.16 -19.50
N ALA A 348 1.18 -11.23 -19.49
CA ALA A 348 2.03 -10.36 -20.30
C ALA A 348 1.83 -10.64 -21.80
N THR A 349 2.06 -9.61 -22.59
CA THR A 349 1.96 -9.63 -24.04
C THR A 349 3.31 -9.23 -24.64
N ASP A 350 3.65 -9.79 -25.79
CA ASP A 350 4.86 -9.45 -26.51
C ASP A 350 4.96 -7.94 -26.77
N PHE A 351 6.11 -7.37 -26.44
CA PHE A 351 6.43 -5.96 -26.69
C PHE A 351 7.37 -5.82 -27.91
N GLY A 352 8.27 -6.77 -28.10
CA GLY A 352 9.36 -6.79 -29.07
C GLY A 352 10.64 -7.36 -28.47
N ASP A 353 11.79 -7.03 -29.04
CA ASP A 353 13.07 -7.63 -28.66
C ASP A 353 14.12 -6.58 -28.25
N GLN A 354 15.02 -6.94 -27.33
CA GLN A 354 16.31 -6.26 -27.13
C GLN A 354 17.19 -6.44 -28.36
N THR A 355 18.22 -5.59 -28.53
CA THR A 355 19.16 -5.68 -29.66
C THR A 355 19.94 -6.99 -29.67
N GLN A 356 20.08 -7.66 -28.53
CA GLN A 356 20.70 -8.97 -28.39
C GLN A 356 20.14 -9.72 -27.17
N ALA A 357 20.22 -11.06 -27.22
CA ALA A 357 19.85 -11.90 -26.07
C ALA A 357 20.80 -11.66 -24.90
N LYS A 358 20.26 -11.25 -23.75
CA LYS A 358 21.03 -10.98 -22.53
C LYS A 358 20.14 -11.02 -21.29
N GLY A 359 20.73 -11.25 -20.13
CA GLY A 359 20.06 -11.16 -18.82
C GLY A 359 20.95 -10.43 -17.81
N LEU A 360 20.44 -10.27 -16.57
CA LEU A 360 21.16 -9.56 -15.49
C LEU A 360 21.43 -8.09 -15.84
N THR A 361 20.56 -7.50 -16.63
CA THR A 361 20.56 -6.07 -16.96
C THR A 361 19.93 -5.27 -15.80
N ALA A 362 20.24 -3.98 -15.74
CA ALA A 362 19.52 -3.02 -14.91
C ALA A 362 18.68 -2.09 -15.80
N ALA A 363 17.53 -1.60 -15.31
CA ALA A 363 16.63 -0.77 -16.10
C ALA A 363 16.32 0.57 -15.43
N THR A 364 16.47 1.68 -16.18
CA THR A 364 16.04 3.02 -15.78
C THR A 364 14.91 3.51 -16.67
N ALA A 365 14.06 4.40 -16.18
CA ALA A 365 12.94 4.92 -16.96
C ALA A 365 12.72 6.43 -16.79
N SER A 366 12.27 7.05 -17.88
CA SER A 366 11.49 8.29 -17.88
C SER A 366 10.03 7.95 -18.20
N THR A 367 9.17 8.95 -18.23
CA THR A 367 7.74 8.76 -18.63
C THR A 367 7.57 8.20 -20.05
N THR A 368 8.60 8.26 -20.89
CA THR A 368 8.51 7.87 -22.31
C THR A 368 9.44 6.74 -22.70
N ARG A 369 10.57 6.54 -21.99
CA ARG A 369 11.61 5.58 -22.36
C ARG A 369 11.98 4.69 -21.19
N ILE A 370 12.32 3.43 -21.49
CA ILE A 370 13.08 2.55 -20.62
C ILE A 370 14.44 2.29 -21.29
N VAL A 371 15.52 2.36 -20.50
CA VAL A 371 16.87 2.02 -20.92
C VAL A 371 17.37 0.83 -20.11
N PHE A 372 17.74 -0.26 -20.79
CA PHE A 372 18.29 -1.49 -20.22
C PHE A 372 19.80 -1.47 -20.40
N GLY A 373 20.56 -1.50 -19.30
CA GLY A 373 22.04 -1.38 -19.35
C GLY A 373 22.77 -2.64 -18.94
N GLY A 374 23.87 -2.96 -19.64
CA GLY A 374 24.82 -4.02 -19.33
C GLY A 374 24.26 -5.43 -19.51
N GLY A 375 24.67 -6.34 -18.61
CA GLY A 375 24.19 -7.72 -18.60
C GLY A 375 25.18 -8.74 -19.14
N THR A 376 24.68 -9.91 -19.51
CA THR A 376 25.47 -11.01 -20.05
C THR A 376 24.68 -11.82 -21.09
N PRO A 377 25.27 -12.22 -22.24
CA PRO A 377 24.62 -13.09 -23.21
C PRO A 377 24.85 -14.60 -22.96
N ASN A 378 25.76 -14.96 -22.06
CA ASN A 378 26.19 -16.36 -21.87
C ASN A 378 26.68 -16.68 -20.45
N GLY A 379 26.52 -15.76 -19.49
CA GLY A 379 26.98 -15.92 -18.12
C GLY A 379 28.48 -15.61 -17.88
N SER A 380 29.29 -15.59 -18.91
CA SER A 380 30.75 -15.40 -18.83
C SER A 380 31.24 -14.08 -19.44
N THR A 381 30.62 -13.65 -20.53
CA THR A 381 30.88 -12.37 -21.17
C THR A 381 30.01 -11.29 -20.54
N TYR A 382 30.59 -10.18 -20.18
CA TYR A 382 29.85 -9.03 -19.64
C TYR A 382 29.74 -7.94 -20.68
N LEU A 383 28.62 -7.23 -20.68
CA LEU A 383 28.28 -6.23 -21.69
C LEU A 383 28.30 -4.83 -21.07
N ASN A 384 28.64 -3.84 -21.90
CA ASN A 384 28.43 -2.42 -21.61
C ASN A 384 27.26 -1.82 -22.40
N VAL A 385 26.72 -2.54 -23.37
CA VAL A 385 25.64 -2.08 -24.25
C VAL A 385 24.40 -1.66 -23.46
N MET A 386 23.86 -0.52 -23.82
CA MET A 386 22.57 -0.02 -23.36
C MET A 386 21.58 -0.02 -24.54
N ASP A 387 20.39 -0.59 -24.31
CA ASP A 387 19.28 -0.57 -25.27
C ASP A 387 18.13 0.26 -24.72
N TYR A 388 17.37 0.94 -25.58
CA TYR A 388 16.16 1.65 -25.12
C TYR A 388 14.93 1.31 -25.95
N ILE A 389 13.78 1.47 -25.31
CA ILE A 389 12.45 1.39 -25.91
C ILE A 389 11.64 2.65 -25.64
N THR A 390 10.66 2.90 -26.51
CA THR A 390 9.59 3.88 -26.27
C THR A 390 8.41 3.17 -25.64
N ILE A 391 8.07 3.47 -24.39
CA ILE A 391 7.09 2.70 -23.60
C ILE A 391 5.70 2.66 -24.24
N ALA A 392 5.28 3.74 -24.88
CA ALA A 392 3.92 3.89 -25.41
C ALA A 392 3.62 3.01 -26.63
N SER A 393 4.65 2.60 -27.38
CA SER A 393 4.50 1.79 -28.60
C SER A 393 5.35 0.54 -28.56
N THR A 394 4.74 -0.60 -28.89
CA THR A 394 5.45 -1.88 -29.04
C THR A 394 6.44 -1.83 -30.21
N GLY A 395 7.52 -2.57 -30.10
CA GLY A 395 8.58 -2.67 -31.10
C GLY A 395 9.93 -3.00 -30.47
N ASN A 396 10.89 -3.33 -31.30
CA ASN A 396 12.23 -3.72 -30.86
C ASN A 396 13.00 -2.53 -30.27
N ALA A 397 13.86 -2.85 -29.32
CA ALA A 397 14.77 -1.88 -28.73
C ALA A 397 15.79 -1.38 -29.75
N THR A 398 16.28 -0.19 -29.51
CA THR A 398 17.31 0.47 -30.30
C THR A 398 18.54 0.70 -29.42
N ASP A 399 19.71 0.67 -30.01
CA ASP A 399 20.95 1.00 -29.32
C ASP A 399 20.88 2.42 -28.71
N PHE A 400 21.26 2.52 -27.44
CA PHE A 400 21.30 3.79 -26.72
C PHE A 400 22.75 4.34 -26.63
N GLY A 401 23.73 3.46 -26.54
CA GLY A 401 25.13 3.72 -26.27
C GLY A 401 25.69 2.73 -25.24
N ASP A 402 26.82 3.08 -24.61
CA ASP A 402 27.56 2.18 -23.73
C ASP A 402 27.68 2.71 -22.29
N LEU A 403 27.68 1.80 -21.30
CA LEU A 403 28.19 2.07 -19.95
C LEU A 403 29.71 2.34 -19.99
N SER A 404 30.26 2.96 -18.96
CA SER A 404 31.71 3.21 -18.82
C SER A 404 32.54 1.91 -18.80
N SER A 405 31.97 0.81 -18.36
CA SER A 405 32.58 -0.51 -18.32
C SER A 405 31.57 -1.64 -18.47
N SER A 406 32.02 -2.81 -18.93
CA SER A 406 31.15 -4.00 -19.06
C SER A 406 30.80 -4.54 -17.70
N LYS A 407 29.49 -4.49 -17.33
CA LYS A 407 28.96 -4.85 -16.01
C LYS A 407 27.65 -5.60 -16.12
N ARG A 408 27.33 -6.41 -15.10
CA ARG A 408 26.04 -7.05 -14.86
C ARG A 408 25.65 -6.96 -13.39
N HIS A 409 24.43 -7.34 -13.01
CA HIS A 409 23.96 -7.34 -11.63
C HIS A 409 24.01 -5.97 -10.95
N MET A 410 23.80 -4.91 -11.68
CA MET A 410 23.71 -3.54 -11.17
C MET A 410 22.34 -3.24 -10.57
N GLY A 411 22.28 -2.30 -9.63
CA GLY A 411 21.04 -1.60 -9.29
C GLY A 411 20.82 -0.41 -10.21
N ALA A 412 19.56 0.06 -10.31
CA ALA A 412 19.26 1.26 -11.10
C ALA A 412 18.26 2.18 -10.39
N ALA A 413 18.44 3.49 -10.57
CA ALA A 413 17.59 4.55 -10.06
C ALA A 413 17.38 5.61 -11.13
N SER A 414 16.23 6.31 -11.14
CA SER A 414 15.98 7.34 -12.14
C SER A 414 15.09 8.48 -11.66
N SER A 415 15.38 9.68 -12.16
CA SER A 415 14.40 10.75 -12.29
C SER A 415 13.80 10.73 -13.71
N ASN A 416 12.87 11.64 -14.00
CA ASN A 416 12.31 11.74 -15.36
C ASN A 416 13.35 12.10 -16.44
N THR A 417 14.53 12.55 -16.07
CA THR A 417 15.58 13.02 -17.02
C THR A 417 16.87 12.22 -16.96
N ARG A 418 17.23 11.70 -15.79
CA ARG A 418 18.51 11.05 -15.55
C ARG A 418 18.29 9.63 -15.02
N GLY A 419 18.98 8.64 -15.63
CA GLY A 419 19.12 7.29 -15.13
C GLY A 419 20.52 7.11 -14.52
N VAL A 420 20.60 6.38 -13.40
CA VAL A 420 21.85 6.03 -12.72
C VAL A 420 21.91 4.53 -12.55
N PHE A 421 23.03 3.92 -12.96
CA PHE A 421 23.34 2.49 -12.78
C PHE A 421 24.46 2.37 -11.77
N GLY A 422 24.25 1.60 -10.68
CA GLY A 422 25.21 1.55 -9.58
C GLY A 422 25.67 0.14 -9.23
N GLY A 423 26.96 0.02 -8.87
CA GLY A 423 27.58 -1.25 -8.47
C GLY A 423 27.70 -2.25 -9.61
N GLY A 424 27.59 -3.52 -9.27
CA GLY A 424 27.55 -4.62 -10.21
C GLY A 424 28.81 -5.50 -10.18
N GLN A 425 28.88 -6.40 -11.15
CA GLN A 425 29.99 -7.30 -11.38
C GLN A 425 30.70 -6.93 -12.69
N LYS A 426 32.03 -6.98 -12.71
CA LYS A 426 32.83 -6.92 -13.93
C LYS A 426 33.81 -8.10 -14.00
N SER A 427 34.35 -8.35 -15.19
CA SER A 427 35.37 -9.38 -15.39
C SER A 427 36.70 -8.94 -14.73
N GLY A 428 37.35 -9.88 -14.03
CA GLY A 428 38.63 -9.62 -13.36
C GLY A 428 38.49 -9.33 -11.86
N SER A 429 39.57 -8.82 -11.26
CA SER A 429 39.60 -8.46 -9.84
C SER A 429 39.74 -6.93 -9.72
N PRO A 430 38.96 -6.25 -8.84
CA PRO A 430 37.91 -6.80 -8.00
C PRO A 430 36.67 -7.23 -8.82
N TYR A 431 36.02 -8.30 -8.40
CA TYR A 431 34.88 -8.89 -9.10
C TYR A 431 33.61 -8.04 -8.98
N PHE A 432 33.35 -7.48 -7.80
CA PHE A 432 32.33 -6.48 -7.56
C PHE A 432 32.93 -5.06 -7.62
N VAL A 433 32.09 -4.10 -7.99
CA VAL A 433 32.49 -2.69 -8.11
C VAL A 433 31.54 -1.78 -7.36
N ASN A 434 31.98 -0.57 -7.05
CA ASN A 434 31.17 0.50 -6.46
C ASN A 434 30.84 1.62 -7.45
N GLU A 435 31.37 1.55 -8.66
CA GLU A 435 31.19 2.56 -9.73
C GLU A 435 29.71 2.81 -10.01
N MET A 436 29.33 4.08 -10.16
CA MET A 436 28.03 4.49 -10.65
C MET A 436 28.16 5.25 -11.96
N ASP A 437 27.36 4.88 -12.94
CA ASP A 437 27.26 5.54 -14.25
C ASP A 437 25.92 6.26 -14.39
N TYR A 438 25.88 7.41 -15.07
CA TYR A 438 24.61 8.05 -15.38
C TYR A 438 24.43 8.35 -16.86
N ILE A 439 23.17 8.47 -17.26
CA ILE A 439 22.73 8.86 -18.60
C ILE A 439 21.66 9.96 -18.53
N THR A 440 21.55 10.72 -19.61
CA THR A 440 20.37 11.56 -19.88
C THR A 440 19.38 10.75 -20.72
N ILE A 441 18.27 10.29 -20.13
CA ILE A 441 17.37 9.29 -20.73
C ILE A 441 16.77 9.76 -22.08
N ALA A 442 16.57 11.07 -22.25
CA ALA A 442 15.97 11.63 -23.47
C ALA A 442 16.88 11.61 -24.70
N SER A 443 18.21 11.49 -24.52
CA SER A 443 19.21 11.55 -25.61
C SER A 443 20.13 10.33 -25.54
N THR A 444 20.29 9.65 -26.67
CA THR A 444 21.23 8.53 -26.82
C THR A 444 22.69 9.02 -26.68
N GLY A 445 23.52 8.13 -26.15
CA GLY A 445 24.96 8.39 -25.94
C GLY A 445 25.51 7.55 -24.80
N ASN A 446 26.82 7.54 -24.66
CA ASN A 446 27.49 6.77 -23.63
C ASN A 446 27.26 7.36 -22.23
N ALA A 447 27.24 6.47 -21.24
CA ALA A 447 27.14 6.87 -19.85
C ALA A 447 28.40 7.61 -19.39
N THR A 448 28.23 8.45 -18.39
CA THR A 448 29.29 9.23 -17.77
C THR A 448 29.38 8.83 -16.30
N ASP A 449 30.56 8.92 -15.72
CA ASP A 449 30.80 8.69 -14.31
C ASP A 449 29.90 9.58 -13.43
N PHE A 450 29.22 8.95 -12.46
CA PHE A 450 28.38 9.65 -11.48
C PHE A 450 29.09 9.81 -10.14
N GLY A 451 29.97 8.88 -9.77
CA GLY A 451 30.61 8.71 -8.47
C GLY A 451 30.55 7.26 -7.99
N ASP A 452 30.71 7.03 -6.71
CA ASP A 452 30.84 5.69 -6.13
C ASP A 452 29.80 5.39 -5.03
N LEU A 453 29.36 4.13 -4.94
CA LEU A 453 28.73 3.58 -3.75
C LEU A 453 29.76 3.49 -2.60
N PRO A 454 29.32 3.47 -1.31
CA PRO A 454 30.24 3.38 -0.17
C PRO A 454 31.08 2.10 -0.15
N SER A 455 30.60 1.03 -0.77
CA SER A 455 31.27 -0.28 -0.84
C SER A 455 31.09 -0.93 -2.21
N ILE A 456 32.00 -1.83 -2.58
CA ILE A 456 31.83 -2.70 -3.75
C ILE A 456 30.64 -3.63 -3.51
N VAL A 457 29.72 -3.70 -4.45
CA VAL A 457 28.49 -4.51 -4.30
C VAL A 457 27.90 -4.86 -5.67
N GLY A 458 27.35 -6.08 -5.77
CA GLY A 458 26.61 -6.52 -6.95
C GLY A 458 25.34 -7.30 -6.56
N THR A 459 24.45 -7.53 -7.51
CA THR A 459 23.16 -8.18 -7.30
C THR A 459 22.28 -7.41 -6.29
N LEU A 460 22.37 -6.09 -6.32
CA LEU A 460 21.64 -5.17 -5.45
C LEU A 460 20.36 -4.69 -6.13
N GLY A 461 19.41 -4.26 -5.32
CA GLY A 461 18.23 -3.55 -5.79
C GLY A 461 18.49 -2.05 -5.94
N GLY A 462 17.79 -1.41 -6.89
CA GLY A 462 17.81 0.05 -7.02
C GLY A 462 16.41 0.59 -7.23
N THR A 463 16.07 1.66 -6.54
CA THR A 463 14.79 2.37 -6.70
C THR A 463 14.98 3.86 -6.48
N SER A 464 13.93 4.65 -6.71
CA SER A 464 14.06 6.11 -6.60
C SER A 464 12.71 6.79 -6.38
N ASN A 465 12.79 8.02 -5.92
CA ASN A 465 11.79 9.03 -6.26
C ASN A 465 12.36 10.00 -7.30
N LYS A 466 11.70 11.14 -7.53
CA LYS A 466 12.14 12.11 -8.56
C LYS A 466 13.51 12.76 -8.27
N THR A 467 13.99 12.72 -7.03
CA THR A 467 15.18 13.43 -6.56
C THR A 467 16.24 12.53 -5.95
N THR A 468 15.79 11.47 -5.26
CA THR A 468 16.65 10.57 -4.49
C THR A 468 16.66 9.19 -5.13
N GLY A 469 17.84 8.68 -5.45
CA GLY A 469 18.06 7.29 -5.81
C GLY A 469 18.52 6.50 -4.59
N VAL A 470 18.10 5.25 -4.49
CA VAL A 470 18.42 4.34 -3.39
C VAL A 470 18.91 3.01 -3.95
N PHE A 471 20.01 2.52 -3.39
CA PHE A 471 20.61 1.23 -3.69
C PHE A 471 20.66 0.39 -2.43
N ALA A 472 20.12 -0.85 -2.48
CA ALA A 472 19.87 -1.64 -1.28
C ALA A 472 20.29 -3.10 -1.42
N GLY A 473 20.85 -3.66 -0.35
CA GLY A 473 21.27 -5.05 -0.29
C GLY A 473 22.39 -5.40 -1.26
N GLY A 474 22.41 -6.66 -1.70
CA GLY A 474 23.41 -7.15 -2.64
C GLY A 474 24.49 -8.00 -1.98
N ARG A 475 25.57 -8.29 -2.71
CA ARG A 475 26.73 -9.09 -2.31
C ARG A 475 28.00 -8.28 -2.39
N THR A 476 28.85 -8.38 -1.36
CA THR A 476 30.05 -7.54 -1.23
C THR A 476 31.36 -8.28 -1.56
N ASP A 477 31.31 -9.60 -1.76
CA ASP A 477 32.52 -10.40 -2.07
C ASP A 477 32.22 -11.61 -2.96
N GLY A 478 33.27 -12.29 -3.40
CA GLY A 478 33.18 -13.52 -4.19
C GLY A 478 32.63 -14.73 -3.44
N SER A 479 32.49 -14.65 -2.13
CA SER A 479 31.93 -15.70 -1.26
C SER A 479 30.41 -15.58 -1.10
N TYR A 480 29.77 -14.66 -1.85
CA TYR A 480 28.34 -14.39 -1.82
C TYR A 480 27.82 -13.87 -0.48
N THR A 481 28.65 -13.16 0.30
CA THR A 481 28.22 -12.53 1.54
C THR A 481 27.19 -11.44 1.27
N PRO A 482 25.94 -11.60 1.74
CA PRO A 482 24.92 -10.59 1.55
C PRO A 482 25.14 -9.39 2.47
N THR A 483 24.63 -8.21 2.07
CA THR A 483 24.60 -7.01 2.90
C THR A 483 23.16 -6.53 3.07
N ASN A 484 22.89 -5.81 4.17
CA ASN A 484 21.62 -5.12 4.40
C ASN A 484 21.71 -3.62 4.14
N ALA A 485 22.89 -3.09 3.80
CA ALA A 485 23.12 -1.66 3.64
C ALA A 485 22.21 -1.03 2.57
N ILE A 486 21.69 0.15 2.88
CA ILE A 486 20.97 1.01 1.95
C ILE A 486 21.78 2.30 1.76
N SER A 487 22.12 2.61 0.52
CA SER A 487 22.82 3.84 0.15
C SER A 487 21.92 4.76 -0.66
N GLN A 488 22.12 6.08 -0.56
CA GLN A 488 21.35 7.07 -1.30
C GLN A 488 22.23 8.03 -2.11
N ILE A 489 21.64 8.55 -3.16
CA ILE A 489 22.20 9.62 -4.01
C ILE A 489 21.16 10.72 -4.25
N THR A 490 21.65 11.93 -4.53
CA THR A 490 20.83 12.98 -5.14
C THR A 490 20.96 12.86 -6.67
N ILE A 491 19.91 12.39 -7.37
CA ILE A 491 19.98 12.05 -8.81
C ILE A 491 20.42 13.23 -9.68
N ALA A 492 20.05 14.46 -9.32
CA ALA A 492 20.33 15.65 -10.12
C ALA A 492 21.82 16.07 -10.12
N SER A 493 22.61 15.66 -9.13
CA SER A 493 24.01 16.05 -8.97
C SER A 493 24.91 14.83 -8.84
N THR A 494 26.02 14.81 -9.59
CA THR A 494 27.05 13.77 -9.48
C THR A 494 27.76 13.84 -8.12
N GLY A 495 28.18 12.70 -7.62
CA GLY A 495 28.91 12.56 -6.36
C GLY A 495 28.71 11.16 -5.77
N ASN A 496 29.47 10.86 -4.73
CA ASN A 496 29.41 9.58 -4.08
C ASN A 496 28.10 9.40 -3.30
N ALA A 497 27.61 8.17 -3.27
CA ALA A 497 26.47 7.79 -2.43
C ALA A 497 26.84 7.88 -0.94
N THR A 498 25.85 8.13 -0.13
CA THR A 498 25.96 8.13 1.33
C THR A 498 25.14 7.01 1.92
N ASP A 499 25.55 6.51 3.08
CA ASP A 499 24.74 5.58 3.87
C ASP A 499 23.39 6.22 4.22
N TRP A 500 22.30 5.43 4.12
CA TRP A 500 20.95 5.90 4.42
C TRP A 500 20.24 5.03 5.47
N GLY A 501 20.68 3.79 5.66
CA GLY A 501 20.11 2.86 6.62
C GLY A 501 20.22 1.41 6.18
N ASP A 502 19.31 0.57 6.69
CA ASP A 502 19.41 -0.88 6.52
C ASP A 502 18.08 -1.53 6.09
N LEU A 503 18.20 -2.58 5.29
CA LEU A 503 17.16 -3.61 5.15
C LEU A 503 17.03 -4.38 6.47
N ALA A 504 15.85 -4.94 6.75
CA ALA A 504 15.63 -5.77 7.95
C ALA A 504 16.53 -7.02 8.00
N ALA A 505 17.01 -7.47 6.85
CA ALA A 505 17.95 -8.60 6.75
C ALA A 505 18.94 -8.38 5.61
N ALA A 506 20.12 -8.98 5.69
CA ALA A 506 21.08 -9.01 4.60
C ALA A 506 20.57 -9.91 3.48
N ILE A 507 20.31 -9.34 2.29
CA ILE A 507 19.72 -10.01 1.13
C ILE A 507 20.33 -9.53 -0.18
N TYR A 508 20.37 -10.40 -1.18
CA TYR A 508 20.72 -10.06 -2.56
C TYR A 508 19.65 -10.57 -3.53
N GLY A 509 19.68 -10.10 -4.78
CA GLY A 509 18.76 -10.54 -5.82
C GLY A 509 17.31 -10.13 -5.59
N LEU A 510 17.10 -9.12 -4.75
CA LEU A 510 15.78 -8.56 -4.47
C LEU A 510 15.28 -7.73 -5.66
N GLY A 511 13.97 -7.71 -5.84
CA GLY A 511 13.29 -6.83 -6.78
C GLY A 511 12.85 -5.53 -6.12
N SER A 512 13.14 -4.38 -6.74
CA SER A 512 12.84 -3.08 -6.14
C SER A 512 12.20 -2.11 -7.13
N THR A 513 11.23 -1.34 -6.63
CA THR A 513 10.55 -0.29 -7.38
C THR A 513 9.92 0.74 -6.43
N SER A 514 9.21 1.74 -6.94
CA SER A 514 8.52 2.75 -6.12
C SER A 514 7.30 3.35 -6.83
N ASN A 515 6.40 3.95 -6.06
CA ASN A 515 5.29 4.75 -6.61
C ASN A 515 5.71 6.15 -7.09
N ALA A 516 6.99 6.45 -7.20
CA ALA A 516 7.49 7.79 -7.50
C ALA A 516 8.76 7.81 -8.38
N HIS A 517 9.16 6.68 -8.99
CA HIS A 517 10.35 6.60 -9.84
C HIS A 517 10.24 7.46 -11.12
N GLY A 518 11.33 7.62 -11.86
CA GLY A 518 11.40 8.52 -13.02
C GLY A 518 10.41 8.26 -14.15
N GLY A 519 9.87 7.04 -14.26
CA GLY A 519 8.80 6.70 -15.18
C GLY A 519 7.41 7.22 -14.81
N LEU A 520 7.25 7.76 -13.60
CA LEU A 520 6.00 8.24 -13.04
C LEU A 520 6.07 9.76 -12.86
N SER A 521 5.63 10.54 -13.79
CA SER A 521 5.74 12.02 -13.73
C SER A 521 4.68 12.65 -12.84
#